data_2ece9df110a0d464a8090866b0d2e9b7
#
_entry.id   2ece9df110a0d464a8090866b0d2e9b7
#
_cell.length_a   1.000
_cell.length_b   1.000
_cell.length_c   1.000
_cell.angle_alpha   90.00
_cell.angle_beta   90.00
_cell.angle_gamma   90.00
#
_symmetry.space_group_name_H-M   'P 1'
#
loop_
_entity.id
_entity.type
_entity.pdbx_description
1 polymer ?
#
loop_
_entity_poly.entity_id
_entity_poly.type
_entity_poly.pdbx_seq_one_letter_code
_entity_poly.pdbx_strand_id
1 'polypeptide(L)'
;MATALALALPVSAFWLTGCGKGASGDASHETNGTAKLVVVTTTTHVTDMVESVAGKRVEVIALMGPGVDPHLYKPSAKDVTALSKATLVFYSGLMLEGRMAEVFSKASLKGTKTYAVTKNVPEEKLLHPEEFAGHPDPHVWFDPEIWMNCIEVVRAGLTEADPAGKDEYARNAEALKVEYGAVTNWAKT
;
A
#
# COMPACT_ATOMS: atom_id res chain seq x y z
N MET A 1 -44.49 -49.06 61.95
CA MET A 1 -43.37 -49.92 62.33
C MET A 1 -42.75 -50.46 61.07
N ALA A 2 -41.70 -49.87 60.56
CA ALA A 2 -40.87 -50.47 59.54
C ALA A 2 -39.51 -49.74 59.56
N THR A 3 -38.50 -50.45 59.98
CA THR A 3 -37.13 -50.09 60.16
C THR A 3 -36.42 -50.07 58.80
N ALA A 4 -35.85 -48.96 58.36
CA ALA A 4 -35.03 -48.85 57.20
C ALA A 4 -33.56 -49.00 57.55
N LEU A 5 -32.88 -49.96 56.95
CA LEU A 5 -31.47 -50.32 57.12
C LEU A 5 -30.69 -49.50 56.04
N ALA A 6 -29.78 -48.64 56.47
CA ALA A 6 -28.86 -47.87 55.62
C ALA A 6 -27.57 -48.68 55.41
N LEU A 7 -27.28 -48.99 54.15
CA LEU A 7 -26.04 -49.62 53.70
C LEU A 7 -25.04 -48.52 53.30
N ALA A 8 -23.94 -48.37 54.00
CA ALA A 8 -22.83 -47.54 53.68
C ALA A 8 -21.77 -48.30 52.85
N LEU A 9 -21.43 -47.83 51.65
CA LEU A 9 -20.33 -48.33 50.85
C LEU A 9 -19.13 -47.39 50.92
N PRO A 10 -17.90 -47.85 51.06
CA PRO A 10 -16.72 -47.04 51.10
C PRO A 10 -16.25 -46.65 49.67
N VAL A 11 -16.02 -45.38 49.43
CA VAL A 11 -15.39 -44.87 48.21
C VAL A 11 -13.89 -44.94 48.35
N SER A 12 -13.24 -45.83 47.62
CA SER A 12 -11.79 -45.92 47.53
C SER A 12 -11.24 -44.81 46.65
N ALA A 13 -10.47 -43.91 47.24
CA ALA A 13 -9.72 -42.86 46.52
C ALA A 13 -8.48 -43.47 45.85
N PHE A 14 -8.47 -43.41 44.53
CA PHE A 14 -7.34 -43.81 43.69
C PHE A 14 -6.48 -42.53 43.39
N TRP A 15 -5.33 -42.42 44.05
CA TRP A 15 -4.34 -41.38 43.70
C TRP A 15 -3.49 -41.87 42.54
N LEU A 16 -3.64 -41.22 41.37
CA LEU A 16 -2.73 -41.37 40.26
C LEU A 16 -1.84 -40.13 40.22
N THR A 17 -0.61 -40.25 40.69
CA THR A 17 0.48 -39.33 40.47
C THR A 17 0.96 -39.46 39.02
N GLY A 18 0.53 -38.57 38.14
CA GLY A 18 1.05 -38.42 36.80
C GLY A 18 2.03 -37.26 36.75
N CYS A 19 3.34 -37.55 36.71
CA CYS A 19 4.36 -36.60 36.28
C CYS A 19 4.20 -36.32 34.80
N GLY A 20 3.60 -35.17 34.40
CA GLY A 20 3.53 -34.68 33.05
C GLY A 20 4.46 -33.49 32.89
N LYS A 21 5.51 -33.66 32.06
CA LYS A 21 6.43 -32.64 31.58
C LYS A 21 5.69 -31.40 31.10
N GLY A 22 6.14 -30.25 31.59
CA GLY A 22 5.72 -28.94 31.05
C GLY A 22 6.00 -28.85 29.55
N ALA A 23 4.94 -28.83 28.77
CA ALA A 23 4.96 -28.30 27.42
C ALA A 23 4.82 -26.79 27.57
N SER A 24 5.91 -26.04 27.37
CA SER A 24 5.86 -24.63 27.06
C SER A 24 5.03 -24.46 25.81
N GLY A 25 3.78 -24.08 25.97
CA GLY A 25 2.95 -23.61 24.91
C GLY A 25 3.56 -22.34 24.35
N ASP A 26 4.19 -22.51 23.20
CA ASP A 26 4.52 -21.41 22.31
C ASP A 26 3.18 -20.74 21.95
N ALA A 27 2.91 -19.61 22.59
CA ALA A 27 1.80 -18.77 22.23
C ALA A 27 2.15 -18.21 20.83
N SER A 28 1.80 -18.97 19.80
CA SER A 28 1.72 -18.44 18.45
C SER A 28 0.81 -17.23 18.54
N HIS A 29 1.42 -16.06 18.46
CA HIS A 29 0.76 -14.78 18.31
C HIS A 29 0.02 -14.86 16.98
N GLU A 30 -1.23 -15.32 17.00
CA GLU A 30 -2.14 -15.15 15.90
C GLU A 30 -2.27 -13.65 15.68
N THR A 31 -1.50 -13.13 14.74
CA THR A 31 -1.72 -11.81 14.17
C THR A 31 -3.10 -11.85 13.57
N ASN A 32 -4.06 -11.32 14.33
CA ASN A 32 -5.41 -11.04 13.86
C ASN A 32 -5.24 -10.21 12.57
N GLY A 33 -5.40 -10.86 11.42
CA GLY A 33 -5.14 -10.28 10.11
C GLY A 33 -6.13 -9.16 9.84
N THR A 34 -5.79 -7.94 10.29
CA THR A 34 -6.48 -6.75 9.82
C THR A 34 -6.37 -6.74 8.30
N ALA A 35 -7.53 -6.67 7.62
CA ALA A 35 -7.55 -6.63 6.17
C ALA A 35 -6.60 -5.53 5.69
N LYS A 36 -5.69 -5.89 4.78
CA LYS A 36 -4.72 -4.93 4.23
C LYS A 36 -5.46 -3.81 3.51
N LEU A 37 -4.92 -2.59 3.61
CA LEU A 37 -5.40 -1.49 2.79
C LEU A 37 -5.21 -1.83 1.31
N VAL A 38 -6.23 -1.58 0.51
CA VAL A 38 -6.17 -1.73 -0.94
C VAL A 38 -5.72 -0.40 -1.55
N VAL A 39 -4.58 -0.43 -2.21
CA VAL A 39 -3.98 0.72 -2.91
C VAL A 39 -3.97 0.44 -4.40
N VAL A 40 -4.60 1.31 -5.18
CA VAL A 40 -4.57 1.20 -6.64
C VAL A 40 -3.52 2.15 -7.19
N THR A 41 -2.74 1.67 -8.15
CA THR A 41 -1.70 2.43 -8.86
C THR A 41 -1.94 2.40 -10.36
N THR A 42 -1.43 3.39 -11.10
CA THR A 42 -1.58 3.47 -12.54
C THR A 42 -0.42 2.85 -13.29
N THR A 43 0.66 3.60 -13.51
CA THR A 43 1.82 3.19 -14.28
C THR A 43 2.76 2.30 -13.49
N THR A 44 3.61 1.54 -14.16
CA THR A 44 4.63 0.68 -13.52
C THR A 44 5.58 1.48 -12.63
N HIS A 45 5.94 2.71 -13.01
CA HIS A 45 6.80 3.59 -12.21
C HIS A 45 6.16 4.00 -10.88
N VAL A 46 4.85 4.33 -10.91
CA VAL A 46 4.10 4.64 -9.69
C VAL A 46 3.90 3.38 -8.84
N THR A 47 3.66 2.23 -9.48
CA THR A 47 3.51 0.95 -8.78
C THR A 47 4.77 0.59 -8.00
N ASP A 48 5.93 0.62 -8.66
CA ASP A 48 7.23 0.34 -8.06
C ASP A 48 7.51 1.25 -6.86
N MET A 49 7.30 2.56 -7.01
CA MET A 49 7.46 3.53 -5.91
C MET A 49 6.53 3.20 -4.73
N VAL A 50 5.26 2.89 -4.98
CA VAL A 50 4.29 2.57 -3.93
C VAL A 50 4.64 1.26 -3.24
N GLU A 51 4.99 0.21 -3.98
CA GLU A 51 5.41 -1.08 -3.42
C GLU A 51 6.67 -0.95 -2.57
N SER A 52 7.65 -0.17 -3.05
CA SER A 52 8.90 0.09 -2.32
C SER A 52 8.65 0.79 -0.99
N VAL A 53 7.78 1.82 -0.96
CA VAL A 53 7.48 2.58 0.28
C VAL A 53 6.56 1.80 1.20
N ALA A 54 5.53 1.14 0.67
CA ALA A 54 4.51 0.44 1.45
C ALA A 54 4.99 -0.89 2.05
N GLY A 55 5.97 -1.54 1.41
CA GLY A 55 6.41 -2.88 1.78
C GLY A 55 5.25 -3.88 1.72
N LYS A 56 5.12 -4.70 2.76
CA LYS A 56 4.09 -5.75 2.83
C LYS A 56 2.80 -5.33 3.53
N ARG A 57 2.68 -4.06 3.93
CA ARG A 57 1.55 -3.57 4.73
C ARG A 57 0.26 -3.37 3.95
N VAL A 58 0.36 -3.16 2.64
CA VAL A 58 -0.79 -2.91 1.76
C VAL A 58 -0.93 -3.98 0.68
N GLU A 59 -2.09 -4.03 0.06
CA GLU A 59 -2.32 -4.77 -1.18
C GLU A 59 -2.31 -3.76 -2.33
N VAL A 60 -1.35 -3.90 -3.25
CA VAL A 60 -1.23 -3.01 -4.43
C VAL A 60 -1.90 -3.67 -5.63
N ILE A 61 -2.77 -2.91 -6.29
CA ILE A 61 -3.42 -3.30 -7.55
C ILE A 61 -2.95 -2.33 -8.64
N ALA A 62 -2.05 -2.79 -9.50
CA ALA A 62 -1.61 -2.04 -10.66
C ALA A 62 -2.64 -2.12 -11.80
N LEU A 63 -3.02 -0.97 -12.37
CA LEU A 63 -3.95 -0.92 -13.50
C LEU A 63 -3.23 -1.16 -14.84
N MET A 64 -2.00 -0.68 -14.97
CA MET A 64 -1.20 -0.76 -16.19
C MET A 64 0.03 -1.61 -15.95
N GLY A 65 0.22 -2.60 -16.81
CA GLY A 65 1.43 -3.44 -16.82
C GLY A 65 2.51 -2.87 -17.74
N PRO A 66 3.66 -3.57 -17.83
CA PRO A 66 4.74 -3.20 -18.75
C PRO A 66 4.25 -3.08 -20.18
N GLY A 67 4.71 -2.04 -20.88
CA GLY A 67 4.37 -1.79 -22.28
C GLY A 67 3.01 -1.15 -22.55
N VAL A 68 2.24 -0.85 -21.50
CA VAL A 68 0.98 -0.11 -21.65
C VAL A 68 1.26 1.38 -21.75
N ASP A 69 0.72 2.02 -22.79
CA ASP A 69 0.80 3.47 -23.00
C ASP A 69 -0.23 4.20 -22.11
N PRO A 70 0.21 4.98 -21.11
CA PRO A 70 -0.69 5.67 -20.20
C PRO A 70 -1.51 6.79 -20.86
N HIS A 71 -1.01 7.41 -21.91
CA HIS A 71 -1.73 8.47 -22.65
C HIS A 71 -2.98 7.92 -23.36
N LEU A 72 -2.93 6.68 -23.78
CA LEU A 72 -4.00 6.03 -24.54
C LEU A 72 -4.83 5.07 -23.70
N TYR A 73 -4.45 4.85 -22.45
CA TYR A 73 -5.11 3.89 -21.57
C TYR A 73 -6.58 4.25 -21.34
N LYS A 74 -7.44 3.26 -21.55
CA LYS A 74 -8.88 3.36 -21.30
C LYS A 74 -9.22 2.39 -20.16
N PRO A 75 -9.80 2.87 -19.04
CA PRO A 75 -10.15 2.00 -17.95
C PRO A 75 -11.19 0.95 -18.35
N SER A 76 -10.94 -0.29 -17.99
CA SER A 76 -11.87 -1.40 -18.14
C SER A 76 -12.88 -1.46 -16.97
N ALA A 77 -13.92 -2.28 -17.10
CA ALA A 77 -14.84 -2.54 -15.99
C ALA A 77 -14.15 -3.13 -14.75
N LYS A 78 -13.06 -3.90 -14.95
CA LYS A 78 -12.24 -4.44 -13.87
C LYS A 78 -11.53 -3.31 -13.11
N ASP A 79 -11.01 -2.32 -13.82
CA ASP A 79 -10.31 -1.18 -13.22
C ASP A 79 -11.26 -0.29 -12.42
N VAL A 80 -12.46 -0.04 -12.96
CA VAL A 80 -13.51 0.68 -12.24
C VAL A 80 -13.90 -0.06 -10.95
N THR A 81 -13.94 -1.39 -11.00
CA THR A 81 -14.22 -2.20 -9.82
C THR A 81 -13.07 -2.13 -8.81
N ALA A 82 -11.80 -2.19 -9.25
CA ALA A 82 -10.64 -2.03 -8.38
C ALA A 82 -10.64 -0.66 -7.71
N LEU A 83 -10.83 0.41 -8.47
CA LEU A 83 -10.92 1.78 -7.97
C LEU A 83 -12.07 1.97 -6.96
N SER A 84 -13.20 1.28 -7.15
CA SER A 84 -14.33 1.38 -6.21
C SER A 84 -14.07 0.70 -4.85
N LYS A 85 -13.10 -0.19 -4.77
CA LYS A 85 -12.68 -0.91 -3.55
C LYS A 85 -11.42 -0.30 -2.93
N ALA A 86 -10.77 0.60 -3.64
CA ALA A 86 -9.51 1.20 -3.20
C ALA A 86 -9.72 2.12 -1.98
N THR A 87 -8.83 2.02 -1.02
CA THR A 87 -8.68 3.02 0.05
C THR A 87 -7.91 4.23 -0.47
N LEU A 88 -6.87 3.97 -1.27
CA LEU A 88 -5.99 4.97 -1.87
C LEU A 88 -5.80 4.70 -3.36
N VAL A 89 -5.64 5.77 -4.12
CA VAL A 89 -5.19 5.72 -5.52
C VAL A 89 -3.98 6.63 -5.67
N PHE A 90 -2.89 6.09 -6.21
CA PHE A 90 -1.73 6.88 -6.65
C PHE A 90 -1.62 6.81 -8.17
N TYR A 91 -1.47 7.97 -8.80
CA TYR A 91 -1.33 8.11 -10.24
C TYR A 91 -0.23 9.13 -10.56
N SER A 92 0.29 9.11 -11.78
CA SER A 92 1.41 9.98 -12.15
C SER A 92 1.05 11.46 -12.04
N GLY A 93 -0.01 11.89 -12.69
CA GLY A 93 -0.41 13.29 -12.76
C GLY A 93 0.10 13.98 -14.02
N LEU A 94 0.11 15.32 -14.02
CA LEU A 94 0.55 16.16 -15.17
C LEU A 94 -0.12 15.76 -16.48
N MET A 95 -1.37 15.34 -16.45
CA MET A 95 -2.17 14.87 -17.59
C MET A 95 -1.65 13.58 -18.27
N LEU A 96 -0.69 12.86 -17.68
CA LEU A 96 -0.19 11.60 -18.25
C LEU A 96 -1.34 10.59 -18.47
N GLU A 97 -2.18 10.40 -17.44
CA GLU A 97 -3.37 9.55 -17.54
C GLU A 97 -4.64 10.37 -17.86
N GLY A 98 -4.55 11.27 -18.83
CA GLY A 98 -5.63 12.23 -19.09
C GLY A 98 -7.01 11.61 -19.32
N ARG A 99 -7.08 10.40 -19.88
CA ARG A 99 -8.33 9.66 -20.08
C ARG A 99 -8.92 9.05 -18.80
N MET A 100 -8.14 9.02 -17.70
CA MET A 100 -8.59 8.51 -16.42
C MET A 100 -9.07 9.61 -15.46
N ALA A 101 -8.89 10.88 -15.81
CA ALA A 101 -9.22 12.01 -14.93
C ALA A 101 -10.67 11.97 -14.41
N GLU A 102 -11.63 11.62 -15.26
CA GLU A 102 -13.03 11.48 -14.86
C GLU A 102 -13.25 10.33 -13.86
N VAL A 103 -12.54 9.22 -14.06
CA VAL A 103 -12.67 8.05 -13.19
C VAL A 103 -12.06 8.33 -11.82
N PHE A 104 -10.93 9.03 -11.75
CA PHE A 104 -10.33 9.47 -10.49
C PHE A 104 -11.23 10.46 -9.74
N SER A 105 -11.84 11.42 -10.47
CA SER A 105 -12.81 12.34 -9.90
C SER A 105 -14.00 11.60 -9.29
N LYS A 106 -14.57 10.63 -10.01
CA LYS A 106 -15.69 9.81 -9.50
C LYS A 106 -15.29 8.97 -8.29
N ALA A 107 -14.08 8.42 -8.24
CA ALA A 107 -13.56 7.68 -7.09
C ALA A 107 -13.43 8.61 -5.87
N SER A 108 -12.87 9.80 -6.07
CA SER A 108 -12.71 10.82 -5.03
C SER A 108 -14.06 11.26 -4.45
N LEU A 109 -15.08 11.48 -5.28
CA LEU A 109 -16.43 11.82 -4.84
C LEU A 109 -17.09 10.72 -3.98
N LYS A 110 -16.64 9.48 -4.11
CA LYS A 110 -17.08 8.33 -3.29
C LYS A 110 -16.25 8.13 -2.01
N GLY A 111 -15.30 9.02 -1.74
CA GLY A 111 -14.45 8.98 -0.55
C GLY A 111 -13.11 8.28 -0.72
N THR A 112 -12.78 7.75 -1.91
CA THR A 112 -11.45 7.22 -2.20
C THR A 112 -10.45 8.36 -2.29
N LYS A 113 -9.37 8.31 -1.51
CA LYS A 113 -8.31 9.31 -1.56
C LYS A 113 -7.46 9.11 -2.81
N THR A 114 -7.31 10.14 -3.64
CA THR A 114 -6.57 10.09 -4.90
C THR A 114 -5.42 11.09 -4.89
N TYR A 115 -4.20 10.64 -5.21
CA TYR A 115 -3.01 11.46 -5.20
C TYR A 115 -2.25 11.36 -6.52
N ALA A 116 -2.08 12.50 -7.21
CA ALA A 116 -1.03 12.62 -8.20
C ALA A 116 0.33 12.62 -7.46
N VAL A 117 1.22 11.70 -7.78
CA VAL A 117 2.53 11.65 -7.12
C VAL A 117 3.36 12.90 -7.43
N THR A 118 3.11 13.52 -8.57
CA THR A 118 3.78 14.74 -9.04
C THR A 118 3.21 16.04 -8.46
N LYS A 119 2.17 15.99 -7.61
CA LYS A 119 1.45 17.21 -7.14
C LYS A 119 2.32 18.24 -6.42
N ASN A 120 3.46 17.83 -5.88
CA ASN A 120 4.39 18.70 -5.15
C ASN A 120 5.66 19.02 -5.96
N VAL A 121 5.72 18.64 -7.22
CA VAL A 121 6.85 19.03 -8.10
C VAL A 121 6.77 20.53 -8.37
N PRO A 122 7.83 21.31 -8.08
CA PRO A 122 7.83 22.73 -8.35
C PRO A 122 7.69 23.02 -9.84
N GLU A 123 6.87 24.00 -10.18
CA GLU A 123 6.59 24.38 -11.58
C GLU A 123 7.86 24.74 -12.36
N GLU A 124 8.81 25.39 -11.70
CA GLU A 124 10.10 25.77 -12.29
C GLU A 124 11.01 24.58 -12.66
N LYS A 125 10.68 23.37 -12.20
CA LYS A 125 11.37 22.13 -12.57
C LYS A 125 10.70 21.38 -13.70
N LEU A 126 9.52 21.80 -14.11
CA LEU A 126 8.77 21.17 -15.19
C LEU A 126 9.19 21.76 -16.55
N LEU A 127 9.30 20.89 -17.54
CA LEU A 127 9.51 21.29 -18.93
C LEU A 127 8.16 21.62 -19.56
N HIS A 128 8.13 22.63 -20.43
CA HIS A 128 6.95 23.07 -21.18
C HIS A 128 7.24 23.11 -22.68
N PRO A 129 7.41 21.94 -23.32
CA PRO A 129 7.63 21.88 -24.77
C PRO A 129 6.39 22.34 -25.54
N GLU A 130 6.59 22.98 -26.69
CA GLU A 130 5.47 23.51 -27.50
C GLU A 130 4.47 22.43 -27.93
N GLU A 131 4.94 21.19 -28.16
CA GLU A 131 4.12 20.06 -28.55
C GLU A 131 3.09 19.62 -27.49
N PHE A 132 3.27 20.00 -26.23
CA PHE A 132 2.31 19.73 -25.16
C PHE A 132 1.25 20.83 -24.95
N ALA A 133 1.15 21.78 -25.91
CA ALA A 133 0.10 22.80 -25.95
C ALA A 133 -0.08 23.57 -24.62
N GLY A 134 1.02 23.92 -23.97
CA GLY A 134 1.03 24.67 -22.71
C GLY A 134 0.87 23.81 -21.45
N HIS A 135 0.79 22.50 -21.56
CA HIS A 135 0.88 21.58 -20.43
C HIS A 135 2.34 21.20 -20.17
N PRO A 136 2.72 20.91 -18.91
CA PRO A 136 4.05 20.42 -18.64
C PRO A 136 4.27 19.01 -19.22
N ASP A 137 5.54 18.70 -19.50
CA ASP A 137 5.94 17.34 -19.87
C ASP A 137 5.70 16.39 -18.69
N PRO A 138 4.84 15.37 -18.82
CA PRO A 138 4.52 14.46 -17.73
C PRO A 138 5.57 13.39 -17.46
N HIS A 139 6.64 13.28 -18.28
CA HIS A 139 7.62 12.21 -18.22
C HIS A 139 8.74 12.47 -17.17
N VAL A 140 8.34 12.97 -16.03
CA VAL A 140 9.25 13.44 -14.97
C VAL A 140 10.09 12.35 -14.30
N TRP A 141 9.76 11.06 -14.49
CA TRP A 141 10.57 9.95 -13.96
C TRP A 141 11.93 9.78 -14.65
N PHE A 142 12.15 10.43 -15.80
CA PHE A 142 13.45 10.49 -16.44
C PHE A 142 14.43 11.40 -15.71
N ASP A 143 13.94 12.28 -14.81
CA ASP A 143 14.77 13.04 -13.89
C ASP A 143 14.66 12.43 -12.47
N PRO A 144 15.69 11.70 -12.01
CA PRO A 144 15.65 11.05 -10.70
C PRO A 144 15.53 12.04 -9.53
N GLU A 145 15.99 13.28 -9.68
CA GLU A 145 15.88 14.30 -8.62
C GLU A 145 14.41 14.78 -8.49
N ILE A 146 13.70 14.95 -9.60
CA ILE A 146 12.27 15.25 -9.59
C ILE A 146 11.50 14.06 -9.04
N TRP A 147 11.83 12.84 -9.51
CA TRP A 147 11.12 11.63 -9.09
C TRP A 147 11.27 11.31 -7.61
N MET A 148 12.43 11.62 -7.00
CA MET A 148 12.62 11.52 -5.55
C MET A 148 11.64 12.38 -4.76
N ASN A 149 11.25 13.56 -5.26
CA ASN A 149 10.27 14.41 -4.57
C ASN A 149 8.87 13.76 -4.52
N CYS A 150 8.54 12.90 -5.49
CA CYS A 150 7.26 12.20 -5.56
C CYS A 150 7.11 11.16 -4.44
N ILE A 151 8.21 10.63 -3.89
CA ILE A 151 8.22 9.64 -2.80
C ILE A 151 7.48 10.17 -1.57
N GLU A 152 7.63 11.47 -1.27
CA GLU A 152 6.99 12.08 -0.11
C GLU A 152 5.45 12.10 -0.21
N VAL A 153 4.92 12.22 -1.42
CA VAL A 153 3.47 12.16 -1.64
C VAL A 153 2.94 10.76 -1.32
N VAL A 154 3.67 9.73 -1.74
CA VAL A 154 3.31 8.33 -1.47
C VAL A 154 3.41 8.05 0.04
N ARG A 155 4.55 8.41 0.67
CA ARG A 155 4.76 8.24 2.12
C ARG A 155 3.66 8.91 2.94
N ALA A 156 3.32 10.16 2.61
CA ALA A 156 2.31 10.92 3.33
C ALA A 156 0.91 10.30 3.17
N GLY A 157 0.52 9.92 1.95
CA GLY A 157 -0.77 9.30 1.67
C GLY A 157 -0.93 7.95 2.37
N LEU A 158 0.11 7.11 2.37
CA LEU A 158 0.12 5.84 3.10
C LEU A 158 0.01 6.07 4.62
N THR A 159 0.78 7.02 5.17
CA THR A 159 0.74 7.35 6.61
C THR A 159 -0.63 7.88 7.04
N GLU A 160 -1.29 8.65 6.18
CA GLU A 160 -2.63 9.17 6.47
C GLU A 160 -3.68 8.04 6.53
N ALA A 161 -3.55 7.02 5.67
CA ALA A 161 -4.49 5.91 5.63
C ALA A 161 -4.16 4.80 6.66
N ASP A 162 -2.88 4.62 6.99
CA ASP A 162 -2.38 3.66 7.98
C ASP A 162 -1.34 4.33 8.90
N PRO A 163 -1.77 5.07 9.92
CA PRO A 163 -0.86 5.71 10.87
C PRO A 163 0.06 4.74 11.62
N ALA A 164 -0.35 3.47 11.78
CA ALA A 164 0.45 2.44 12.42
C ALA A 164 1.69 2.05 11.60
N GLY A 165 1.66 2.26 10.28
CA GLY A 165 2.79 2.01 9.38
C GLY A 165 3.78 3.17 9.24
N LYS A 166 3.53 4.32 9.87
CA LYS A 166 4.27 5.58 9.68
C LYS A 166 5.80 5.40 9.67
N ASP A 167 6.33 4.71 10.67
CA ASP A 167 7.78 4.57 10.84
C ASP A 167 8.38 3.61 9.79
N GLU A 168 7.64 2.60 9.37
CA GLU A 168 8.04 1.70 8.29
C GLU A 168 8.06 2.44 6.95
N TYR A 169 7.00 3.18 6.63
CA TYR A 169 6.93 3.99 5.42
C TYR A 169 8.04 5.07 5.36
N ALA A 170 8.36 5.69 6.49
CA ALA A 170 9.45 6.65 6.57
C ALA A 170 10.82 6.01 6.28
N ARG A 171 11.13 4.86 6.89
CA ARG A 171 12.39 4.14 6.62
C ARG A 171 12.50 3.70 5.17
N ASN A 172 11.42 3.15 4.61
CA ASN A 172 11.39 2.67 3.23
C ASN A 172 11.54 3.83 2.24
N ALA A 173 10.87 4.95 2.49
CA ALA A 173 10.98 6.15 1.66
C ALA A 173 12.42 6.70 1.65
N GLU A 174 13.10 6.75 2.80
CA GLU A 174 14.50 7.17 2.86
C GLU A 174 15.44 6.19 2.14
N ALA A 175 15.22 4.88 2.27
CA ALA A 175 15.99 3.88 1.54
C ALA A 175 15.83 4.06 0.01
N LEU A 176 14.61 4.25 -0.48
CA LEU A 176 14.36 4.48 -1.91
C LEU A 176 14.99 5.78 -2.42
N LYS A 177 15.00 6.86 -1.61
CA LYS A 177 15.71 8.11 -1.97
C LYS A 177 17.21 7.90 -2.11
N VAL A 178 17.82 7.07 -1.25
CA VAL A 178 19.25 6.73 -1.36
C VAL A 178 19.53 5.99 -2.67
N GLU A 179 18.67 5.06 -3.07
CA GLU A 179 18.79 4.34 -4.35
C GLU A 179 18.70 5.28 -5.54
N TYR A 180 17.72 6.18 -5.57
CA TYR A 180 17.58 7.17 -6.65
C TYR A 180 18.74 8.19 -6.67
N GLY A 181 19.24 8.57 -5.50
CA GLY A 181 20.44 9.41 -5.38
C GLY A 181 21.68 8.73 -5.98
N ALA A 182 21.82 7.41 -5.80
CA ALA A 182 22.91 6.64 -6.42
C ALA A 182 22.79 6.61 -7.95
N VAL A 183 21.57 6.44 -8.49
CA VAL A 183 21.31 6.51 -9.94
C VAL A 183 21.63 7.90 -10.48
N THR A 184 21.22 8.97 -9.78
CA THR A 184 21.55 10.37 -10.15
C THR A 184 23.05 10.59 -10.24
N ASN A 185 23.81 10.10 -9.26
CA ASN A 185 25.26 10.24 -9.25
C ASN A 185 25.92 9.47 -10.39
N TRP A 186 25.46 8.24 -10.64
CA TRP A 186 25.95 7.43 -11.76
C TRP A 186 25.68 8.09 -13.12
N ALA A 187 24.49 8.68 -13.32
CA ALA A 187 24.11 9.33 -14.58
C ALA A 187 24.94 10.61 -14.88
N LYS A 188 25.60 11.21 -13.88
CA LYS A 188 26.46 12.37 -14.02
C LYS A 188 27.92 12.02 -14.33
N THR A 189 28.30 10.73 -14.31
CA THR A 189 29.68 10.24 -14.61
C THR A 189 29.81 9.81 -16.06
#